data_01faa6435481545542edd1ad043eac2e
#
_entry.id   01faa6435481545542edd1ad043eac2e
#
_cell.length_a   1.000
_cell.length_b   1.000
_cell.length_c   1.000
_cell.angle_alpha   90.00
_cell.angle_beta   90.00
_cell.angle_gamma   90.00
#
_symmetry.space_group_name_H-M   'P 1'
#
loop_
_entity.id
_entity.type
_entity.pdbx_description
1 polymer ?
#
loop_
_entity_poly.entity_id
_entity_poly.type
_entity_poly.pdbx_seq_one_letter_code
_entity_poly.pdbx_strand_id
1 'polypeptide(L)'
;PIYWRITNRVVLLSVIGLGVYLYKLIKRKVVISGGYQTLFMFLASATYAIAIFWYDWQHTKINGYSLGIQGRYFFPTIVAHMSLMLTGIVSLGWNNKSRLWLKRGLVLLFVWLQLGALYHVISIYYPASSVTELVDMISQYKPYFAKGNWLYLSGAIYIVSIYYLLKTLLWEGTVAKVKHH
;
A
#
# COMPACT_ATOMS: atom_id res chain seq x y z
N PRO A 1 -0.56 -3.89 -19.43
CA PRO A 1 -0.41 -4.89 -18.38
C PRO A 1 -1.58 -4.81 -17.39
N ILE A 2 -2.09 -5.95 -16.95
CA ILE A 2 -3.30 -6.05 -16.12
C ILE A 2 -3.12 -5.34 -14.77
N TYR A 3 -1.95 -5.43 -14.16
CA TYR A 3 -1.62 -4.79 -12.87
C TYR A 3 -1.80 -3.27 -12.90
N TRP A 4 -1.37 -2.60 -13.96
CA TRP A 4 -1.53 -1.16 -14.13
C TRP A 4 -3.00 -0.73 -14.16
N ARG A 5 -3.83 -1.49 -14.89
CA ARG A 5 -5.28 -1.21 -14.97
C ARG A 5 -5.97 -1.38 -13.62
N ILE A 6 -5.60 -2.42 -12.86
CA ILE A 6 -6.15 -2.67 -11.52
C ILE A 6 -5.73 -1.54 -10.58
N THR A 7 -4.45 -1.21 -10.53
CA THR A 7 -3.92 -0.16 -9.65
C THR A 7 -4.59 1.18 -9.93
N ASN A 8 -4.72 1.58 -11.19
CA ASN A 8 -5.38 2.84 -11.54
C ASN A 8 -6.85 2.88 -11.10
N ARG A 9 -7.59 1.78 -11.22
CA ARG A 9 -8.98 1.70 -10.74
C ARG A 9 -9.06 1.81 -9.23
N VAL A 10 -8.16 1.16 -8.51
CA VAL A 10 -8.09 1.24 -7.03
C VAL A 10 -7.78 2.67 -6.59
N VAL A 11 -6.82 3.34 -7.22
CA VAL A 11 -6.48 4.74 -6.94
C VAL A 11 -7.69 5.64 -7.21
N LEU A 12 -8.35 5.50 -8.36
CA LEU A 12 -9.52 6.29 -8.71
C LEU A 12 -10.65 6.12 -7.69
N LEU A 13 -10.97 4.89 -7.32
CA LEU A 13 -11.97 4.58 -6.29
C LEU A 13 -11.58 5.17 -4.93
N SER A 14 -10.29 5.14 -4.58
CA SER A 14 -9.78 5.73 -3.35
C SER A 14 -9.97 7.25 -3.32
N VAL A 15 -9.68 7.93 -4.43
CA VAL A 15 -9.86 9.39 -4.55
C VAL A 15 -11.33 9.78 -4.44
N ILE A 16 -12.22 9.08 -5.16
CA ILE A 16 -13.67 9.28 -5.08
C ILE A 16 -14.15 9.07 -3.64
N GLY A 17 -13.74 7.97 -3.02
CA GLY A 17 -14.12 7.63 -1.65
C GLY A 17 -13.58 8.64 -0.63
N LEU A 18 -12.37 9.14 -0.82
CA LEU A 18 -11.81 10.22 0.03
C LEU A 18 -12.61 11.50 -0.11
N GLY A 19 -13.04 11.87 -1.32
CA GLY A 19 -13.95 13.00 -1.55
C GLY A 19 -15.28 12.83 -0.80
N VAL A 20 -15.88 11.64 -0.85
CA VAL A 20 -17.09 11.29 -0.09
C VAL A 20 -16.85 11.39 1.42
N TYR A 21 -15.68 10.91 1.90
CA TYR A 21 -15.30 11.02 3.31
C TYR A 21 -15.19 12.47 3.76
N LEU A 22 -14.46 13.30 3.03
CA LEU A 22 -14.28 14.72 3.31
C LEU A 22 -15.62 15.48 3.28
N TYR A 23 -16.47 15.19 2.30
CA TYR A 23 -17.80 15.76 2.22
C TYR A 23 -18.64 15.43 3.46
N LYS A 24 -18.63 14.17 3.92
CA LYS A 24 -19.32 13.75 5.14
C LYS A 24 -18.73 14.41 6.39
N LEU A 25 -17.42 14.59 6.46
CA LEU A 25 -16.73 15.26 7.56
C LEU A 25 -17.19 16.72 7.69
N ILE A 26 -17.23 17.44 6.58
CA ILE A 26 -17.62 18.85 6.53
C ILE A 26 -19.11 19.01 6.88
N LYS A 27 -19.97 18.19 6.27
CA LYS A 27 -21.44 18.35 6.41
C LYS A 27 -21.97 17.96 7.79
N ARG A 28 -21.37 16.98 8.45
CA ARG A 28 -21.89 16.48 9.73
C ARG A 28 -21.52 17.31 10.94
N LYS A 29 -20.60 18.28 10.84
CA LYS A 29 -20.04 19.05 11.97
C LYS A 29 -19.58 18.15 13.16
N VAL A 30 -19.48 16.85 12.95
CA VAL A 30 -19.13 15.85 13.95
C VAL A 30 -17.66 15.53 13.74
N VAL A 31 -16.87 15.71 14.78
CA VAL A 31 -15.49 15.23 14.83
C VAL A 31 -15.56 13.70 14.80
N ILE A 32 -15.45 13.12 13.58
CA ILE A 32 -15.34 11.67 13.44
C ILE A 32 -14.00 11.31 14.10
N SER A 33 -14.01 10.37 15.05
CA SER A 33 -12.78 9.82 15.61
C SER A 33 -11.82 9.48 14.46
N GLY A 34 -10.64 10.10 14.47
CA GLY A 34 -9.66 9.97 13.38
C GLY A 34 -9.73 11.02 12.25
N GLY A 35 -10.68 11.96 12.29
CA GLY A 35 -10.82 13.00 11.26
C GLY A 35 -9.58 13.90 11.15
N TYR A 36 -9.03 14.32 12.30
CA TYR A 36 -7.81 15.14 12.33
C TYR A 36 -6.59 14.37 11.83
N GLN A 37 -6.46 13.08 12.16
CA GLN A 37 -5.38 12.24 11.67
C GLN A 37 -5.45 12.09 10.14
N THR A 38 -6.65 11.87 9.59
CA THR A 38 -6.85 11.78 8.15
C THR A 38 -6.54 13.11 7.46
N LEU A 39 -6.96 14.23 8.04
CA LEU A 39 -6.64 15.56 7.50
C LEU A 39 -5.14 15.83 7.55
N PHE A 40 -4.47 15.51 8.65
CA PHE A 40 -3.02 15.64 8.77
C PHE A 40 -2.28 14.80 7.72
N MET A 41 -2.66 13.52 7.54
CA MET A 41 -2.07 12.65 6.52
C MET A 41 -2.31 13.20 5.11
N PHE A 42 -3.48 13.75 4.86
CA PHE A 42 -3.80 14.38 3.57
C PHE A 42 -2.92 15.60 3.31
N LEU A 43 -2.83 16.53 4.27
CA LEU A 43 -2.00 17.72 4.15
C LEU A 43 -0.52 17.36 3.99
N ALA A 44 0.00 16.45 4.80
CA ALA A 44 1.39 16.00 4.70
C ALA A 44 1.69 15.38 3.32
N SER A 45 0.80 14.51 2.81
CA SER A 45 0.94 13.90 1.49
C SER A 45 0.84 14.92 0.37
N ALA A 46 -0.10 15.86 0.46
CA ALA A 46 -0.27 16.90 -0.55
C ALA A 46 0.92 17.86 -0.59
N THR A 47 1.37 18.34 0.57
CA THR A 47 2.55 19.23 0.68
C THR A 47 3.79 18.56 0.10
N TYR A 48 4.00 17.28 0.43
CA TYR A 48 5.14 16.51 -0.08
C TYR A 48 5.06 16.31 -1.60
N ALA A 49 3.88 15.96 -2.12
CA ALA A 49 3.66 15.83 -3.56
C ALA A 49 3.92 17.16 -4.28
N ILE A 50 3.37 18.28 -3.77
CA ILE A 50 3.59 19.62 -4.34
C ILE A 50 5.09 19.94 -4.36
N ALA A 51 5.82 19.65 -3.28
CA ALA A 51 7.26 19.90 -3.21
C ALA A 51 8.04 19.12 -4.28
N ILE A 52 7.72 17.82 -4.48
CA ILE A 52 8.37 17.00 -5.51
C ILE A 52 8.07 17.52 -6.92
N PHE A 53 6.79 17.81 -7.22
CA PHE A 53 6.41 18.32 -8.54
C PHE A 53 6.99 19.71 -8.80
N TRP A 54 7.03 20.57 -7.77
CA TRP A 54 7.66 21.88 -7.86
C TRP A 54 9.16 21.77 -8.16
N TYR A 55 9.85 20.85 -7.50
CA TYR A 55 11.27 20.59 -7.74
C TYR A 55 11.53 20.12 -9.18
N ASP A 56 10.77 19.15 -9.68
CA ASP A 56 10.88 18.66 -11.06
C ASP A 56 10.56 19.77 -12.09
N TRP A 57 9.55 20.60 -11.80
CA TRP A 57 9.20 21.75 -12.62
C TRP A 57 10.35 22.77 -12.70
N GLN A 58 10.97 23.14 -11.60
CA GLN A 58 12.11 24.04 -11.58
C GLN A 58 13.31 23.46 -12.33
N HIS A 59 13.60 22.16 -12.12
CA HIS A 59 14.64 21.47 -12.85
C HIS A 59 14.37 21.50 -14.38
N THR A 60 13.14 21.24 -14.79
CA THR A 60 12.75 21.27 -16.21
C THR A 60 12.93 22.65 -16.83
N LYS A 61 12.59 23.70 -16.09
CA LYS A 61 12.81 25.10 -16.58
C LYS A 61 14.27 25.41 -16.82
N ILE A 62 15.15 24.93 -15.95
CA ILE A 62 16.59 25.25 -16.01
C ILE A 62 17.31 24.38 -17.05
N ASN A 63 16.99 23.09 -17.11
CA ASN A 63 17.74 22.10 -17.87
C ASN A 63 17.04 21.63 -19.15
N GLY A 64 15.77 22.02 -19.38
CA GLY A 64 15.01 21.66 -20.57
C GLY A 64 14.44 20.22 -20.56
N TYR A 65 14.63 19.44 -19.48
CA TYR A 65 14.10 18.09 -19.34
C TYR A 65 13.67 17.79 -17.90
N SER A 66 12.68 16.91 -17.73
CA SER A 66 12.21 16.44 -16.42
C SER A 66 13.16 15.40 -15.85
N LEU A 67 13.34 15.41 -14.51
CA LEU A 67 14.08 14.37 -13.78
C LEU A 67 13.35 13.02 -13.84
N GLY A 68 12.06 13.03 -14.16
CA GLY A 68 11.21 11.83 -14.14
C GLY A 68 10.86 11.43 -12.72
N ILE A 69 9.68 11.86 -12.25
CA ILE A 69 9.19 11.50 -10.91
C ILE A 69 8.93 9.99 -10.84
N GLN A 70 9.67 9.30 -9.99
CA GLN A 70 9.52 7.85 -9.77
C GLN A 70 8.75 7.59 -8.48
N GLY A 71 8.01 6.48 -8.43
CA GLY A 71 7.23 6.09 -7.25
C GLY A 71 8.03 5.99 -5.94
N ARG A 72 9.34 5.69 -6.02
CA ARG A 72 10.23 5.65 -4.85
C ARG A 72 10.36 6.99 -4.11
N TYR A 73 10.15 8.11 -4.80
CA TYR A 73 10.17 9.42 -4.15
C TYR A 73 9.01 9.62 -3.16
N PHE A 74 7.95 8.83 -3.26
CA PHE A 74 6.82 8.88 -2.34
C PHE A 74 6.96 7.94 -1.13
N PHE A 75 8.07 7.20 -1.00
CA PHE A 75 8.29 6.30 0.15
C PHE A 75 8.24 7.01 1.50
N PRO A 76 8.75 8.24 1.70
CA PRO A 76 8.61 8.93 2.98
C PRO A 76 7.15 9.13 3.44
N THR A 77 6.22 9.23 2.50
CA THR A 77 4.78 9.42 2.78
C THR A 77 3.94 8.19 2.47
N ILE A 78 4.55 7.02 2.25
CA ILE A 78 3.84 5.81 1.82
C ILE A 78 2.76 5.37 2.81
N VAL A 79 3.03 5.48 4.12
CA VAL A 79 2.06 5.14 5.18
C VAL A 79 0.84 6.05 5.11
N ALA A 80 1.04 7.35 4.90
CA ALA A 80 -0.04 8.32 4.75
C ALA A 80 -0.87 8.02 3.50
N HIS A 81 -0.23 7.76 2.35
CA HIS A 81 -0.92 7.39 1.11
C HIS A 81 -1.76 6.11 1.26
N MET A 82 -1.19 5.06 1.85
CA MET A 82 -1.91 3.80 2.07
C MET A 82 -3.10 3.97 3.02
N SER A 83 -2.92 4.75 4.09
CA SER A 83 -3.99 5.08 5.04
C SER A 83 -5.11 5.88 4.38
N LEU A 84 -4.78 6.86 3.53
CA LEU A 84 -5.76 7.64 2.78
C LEU A 84 -6.51 6.77 1.76
N MET A 85 -5.81 5.88 1.04
CA MET A 85 -6.44 4.93 0.12
C MET A 85 -7.41 4.01 0.84
N LEU A 86 -7.01 3.44 1.98
CA LEU A 86 -7.88 2.59 2.80
C LEU A 86 -9.10 3.36 3.30
N THR A 87 -8.90 4.56 3.86
CA THR A 87 -9.98 5.43 4.34
C THR A 87 -10.95 5.78 3.21
N GLY A 88 -10.43 6.13 2.04
CA GLY A 88 -11.22 6.43 0.85
C GLY A 88 -12.12 5.26 0.46
N ILE A 89 -11.54 4.08 0.22
CA ILE A 89 -12.31 2.90 -0.22
C ILE A 89 -13.33 2.47 0.84
N VAL A 90 -12.93 2.43 2.11
CA VAL A 90 -13.83 2.03 3.21
C VAL A 90 -15.00 3.01 3.36
N SER A 91 -14.80 4.29 3.05
CA SER A 91 -15.86 5.31 3.13
C SER A 91 -16.97 5.15 2.10
N LEU A 92 -16.73 4.42 1.02
CA LEU A 92 -17.74 4.03 0.01
C LEU A 92 -18.74 3.02 0.57
N GLY A 93 -18.41 2.34 1.65
CA GLY A 93 -19.31 1.40 2.30
C GLY A 93 -20.49 2.10 2.98
N TRP A 94 -21.72 1.65 2.70
CA TRP A 94 -22.98 2.24 3.18
C TRP A 94 -23.31 1.79 4.61
N ASN A 95 -22.91 0.58 4.97
CA ASN A 95 -23.08 0.02 6.31
C ASN A 95 -21.78 -0.65 6.81
N ASN A 96 -21.77 -1.02 8.09
CA ASN A 96 -20.58 -1.61 8.73
C ASN A 96 -20.14 -2.93 8.07
N LYS A 97 -21.10 -3.74 7.59
CA LYS A 97 -20.77 -5.00 6.89
C LYS A 97 -20.08 -4.73 5.56
N SER A 98 -20.60 -3.78 4.75
CA SER A 98 -19.98 -3.38 3.49
C SER A 98 -18.58 -2.81 3.71
N ARG A 99 -18.37 -1.95 4.71
CA ARG A 99 -17.05 -1.39 5.05
C ARG A 99 -16.04 -2.48 5.42
N LEU A 100 -16.48 -3.46 6.20
CA LEU A 100 -15.63 -4.60 6.56
C LEU A 100 -15.22 -5.41 5.33
N TRP A 101 -16.15 -5.69 4.43
CA TRP A 101 -15.85 -6.40 3.18
C TRP A 101 -14.91 -5.61 2.26
N LEU A 102 -15.12 -4.29 2.12
CA LEU A 102 -14.22 -3.44 1.35
C LEU A 102 -12.80 -3.43 1.93
N LYS A 103 -12.67 -3.30 3.26
CA LYS A 103 -11.39 -3.40 3.95
C LYS A 103 -10.69 -4.72 3.67
N ARG A 104 -11.40 -5.84 3.85
CA ARG A 104 -10.87 -7.19 3.62
C ARG A 104 -10.47 -7.40 2.17
N GLY A 105 -11.35 -7.02 1.23
CA GLY A 105 -11.08 -7.13 -0.19
C GLY A 105 -9.86 -6.33 -0.64
N LEU A 106 -9.70 -5.11 -0.12
CA LEU A 106 -8.54 -4.27 -0.43
C LEU A 106 -7.23 -4.91 0.07
N VAL A 107 -7.21 -5.41 1.30
CA VAL A 107 -6.02 -6.06 1.83
C VAL A 107 -5.67 -7.34 1.08
N LEU A 108 -6.66 -8.17 0.76
CA LEU A 108 -6.44 -9.37 -0.07
C LEU A 108 -5.90 -9.00 -1.45
N LEU A 109 -6.43 -7.95 -2.06
CA LEU A 109 -5.94 -7.44 -3.33
C LEU A 109 -4.48 -6.99 -3.24
N PHE A 110 -4.09 -6.24 -2.19
CA PHE A 110 -2.70 -5.82 -2.03
C PHE A 110 -1.76 -6.99 -1.78
N VAL A 111 -2.15 -7.97 -0.97
CA VAL A 111 -1.36 -9.19 -0.77
C VAL A 111 -1.18 -9.94 -2.10
N TRP A 112 -2.24 -10.07 -2.89
CA TRP A 112 -2.18 -10.72 -4.20
C TRP A 112 -1.27 -9.95 -5.17
N LEU A 113 -1.39 -8.62 -5.24
CA LEU A 113 -0.52 -7.77 -6.07
C LEU A 113 0.94 -7.87 -5.65
N GLN A 114 1.21 -7.89 -4.35
CA GLN A 114 2.56 -8.02 -3.80
C GLN A 114 3.20 -9.37 -4.17
N LEU A 115 2.46 -10.46 -3.98
CA LEU A 115 2.94 -11.80 -4.33
C LEU A 115 3.13 -11.95 -5.85
N GLY A 116 2.21 -11.40 -6.63
CA GLY A 116 2.31 -11.40 -8.10
C GLY A 116 3.50 -10.56 -8.60
N ALA A 117 3.74 -9.39 -8.00
CA ALA A 117 4.91 -8.59 -8.34
C ALA A 117 6.22 -9.28 -7.96
N LEU A 118 6.28 -9.89 -6.77
CA LEU A 118 7.44 -10.66 -6.32
C LEU A 118 7.72 -11.83 -7.26
N TYR A 119 6.70 -12.61 -7.59
CA TYR A 119 6.83 -13.71 -8.56
C TYR A 119 7.34 -13.22 -9.92
N HIS A 120 6.80 -12.11 -10.43
CA HIS A 120 7.21 -11.55 -11.71
C HIS A 120 8.67 -11.08 -11.71
N VAL A 121 9.11 -10.41 -10.64
CA VAL A 121 10.51 -10.00 -10.47
C VAL A 121 11.43 -11.23 -10.40
N ILE A 122 11.08 -12.24 -9.60
CA ILE A 122 11.86 -13.45 -9.46
C ILE A 122 11.99 -14.17 -10.81
N SER A 123 10.89 -14.37 -11.53
CA SER A 123 10.89 -15.11 -12.80
C SER A 123 11.67 -14.43 -13.92
N ILE A 124 11.78 -13.09 -13.90
CA ILE A 124 12.52 -12.35 -14.94
C ILE A 124 14.00 -12.23 -14.60
N TYR A 125 14.33 -11.89 -13.35
CA TYR A 125 15.69 -11.55 -12.97
C TYR A 125 16.48 -12.73 -12.41
N TYR A 126 15.79 -13.78 -11.94
CA TYR A 126 16.40 -14.95 -11.30
C TYR A 126 15.77 -16.24 -11.84
N PRO A 127 16.06 -16.62 -13.12
CA PRO A 127 15.49 -17.82 -13.72
C PRO A 127 16.16 -19.07 -13.14
N ALA A 128 15.71 -19.50 -11.96
CA ALA A 128 16.22 -20.65 -11.23
C ALA A 128 15.28 -21.86 -11.39
N SER A 129 15.85 -23.05 -11.51
CA SER A 129 15.12 -24.33 -11.58
C SER A 129 14.80 -24.90 -10.19
N SER A 130 15.48 -24.42 -9.14
CA SER A 130 15.30 -24.84 -7.76
C SER A 130 15.35 -23.67 -6.78
N VAL A 131 14.79 -23.88 -5.58
CA VAL A 131 14.83 -22.86 -4.51
C VAL A 131 16.26 -22.57 -4.05
N THR A 132 17.13 -23.60 -4.02
CA THR A 132 18.53 -23.44 -3.66
C THR A 132 19.27 -22.57 -4.66
N GLU A 133 19.11 -22.85 -5.95
CA GLU A 133 19.69 -22.05 -7.03
C GLU A 133 19.17 -20.60 -6.99
N LEU A 134 17.88 -20.41 -6.73
CA LEU A 134 17.30 -19.08 -6.55
C LEU A 134 17.97 -18.30 -5.42
N VAL A 135 18.16 -18.93 -4.26
CA VAL A 135 18.81 -18.31 -3.09
C VAL A 135 20.28 -17.98 -3.41
N ASP A 136 20.98 -18.83 -4.13
CA ASP A 136 22.38 -18.59 -4.54
C ASP A 136 22.46 -17.40 -5.50
N MET A 137 21.59 -17.36 -6.51
CA MET A 137 21.51 -16.23 -7.45
C MET A 137 21.18 -14.91 -6.76
N ILE A 138 20.18 -14.88 -5.87
CA ILE A 138 19.80 -13.68 -5.12
C ILE A 138 20.92 -13.26 -4.16
N SER A 139 21.70 -14.21 -3.63
CA SER A 139 22.79 -13.96 -2.70
C SER A 139 24.03 -13.36 -3.34
N GLN A 140 24.21 -13.50 -4.65
CA GLN A 140 25.46 -13.18 -5.35
C GLN A 140 25.98 -11.76 -5.05
N TYR A 141 25.09 -10.75 -5.08
CA TYR A 141 25.45 -9.34 -4.90
C TYR A 141 25.07 -8.77 -3.53
N LYS A 142 24.65 -9.61 -2.58
CA LYS A 142 24.25 -9.15 -1.24
C LYS A 142 25.42 -9.17 -0.26
N PRO A 143 25.40 -8.31 0.78
CA PRO A 143 26.38 -8.38 1.86
C PRO A 143 26.25 -9.71 2.63
N TYR A 144 27.34 -10.12 3.29
CA TYR A 144 27.44 -11.45 3.95
C TYR A 144 26.25 -11.74 4.90
N PHE A 145 25.83 -10.76 5.70
CA PHE A 145 24.71 -10.89 6.65
C PHE A 145 23.33 -11.04 5.98
N ALA A 146 23.24 -10.94 4.66
CA ALA A 146 21.98 -11.07 3.91
C ALA A 146 22.04 -12.21 2.88
N LYS A 147 22.98 -13.16 3.05
CA LYS A 147 23.18 -14.32 2.14
C LYS A 147 22.67 -15.61 2.75
N GLY A 148 22.47 -16.61 1.90
CA GLY A 148 22.21 -18.00 2.29
C GLY A 148 21.08 -18.17 3.30
N ASN A 149 21.38 -18.68 4.49
CA ASN A 149 20.40 -18.96 5.54
C ASN A 149 19.59 -17.74 5.98
N TRP A 150 20.13 -16.51 5.90
CA TRP A 150 19.41 -15.28 6.21
C TRP A 150 18.30 -14.99 5.22
N LEU A 151 18.46 -15.39 3.94
CA LEU A 151 17.39 -15.27 2.96
C LEU A 151 16.24 -16.23 3.24
N TYR A 152 16.54 -17.49 3.64
CA TYR A 152 15.50 -18.43 4.07
C TYR A 152 14.75 -17.92 5.30
N LEU A 153 15.47 -17.41 6.30
CA LEU A 153 14.87 -16.82 7.49
C LEU A 153 13.98 -15.62 7.15
N SER A 154 14.47 -14.72 6.29
CA SER A 154 13.70 -13.55 5.85
C SER A 154 12.44 -13.96 5.09
N GLY A 155 12.52 -14.97 4.23
CA GLY A 155 11.37 -15.55 3.53
C GLY A 155 10.35 -16.17 4.48
N ALA A 156 10.81 -16.92 5.49
CA ALA A 156 9.95 -17.50 6.52
C ALA A 156 9.23 -16.42 7.34
N ILE A 157 9.97 -15.40 7.80
CA ILE A 157 9.40 -14.25 8.52
C ILE A 157 8.35 -13.54 7.66
N TYR A 158 8.62 -13.35 6.38
CA TYR A 158 7.68 -12.72 5.46
C TYR A 158 6.38 -13.52 5.32
N ILE A 159 6.46 -14.85 5.12
CA ILE A 159 5.29 -15.73 5.03
C ILE A 159 4.47 -15.70 6.33
N VAL A 160 5.15 -15.82 7.49
CA VAL A 160 4.52 -15.77 8.81
C VAL A 160 3.84 -14.42 9.02
N SER A 161 4.47 -13.32 8.62
CA SER A 161 3.89 -11.96 8.72
C SER A 161 2.62 -11.81 7.87
N ILE A 162 2.62 -12.33 6.64
CA ILE A 162 1.41 -12.35 5.79
C ILE A 162 0.31 -13.19 6.44
N TYR A 163 0.65 -14.37 6.97
CA TYR A 163 -0.32 -15.23 7.65
C TYR A 163 -0.97 -14.52 8.84
N TYR A 164 -0.18 -13.90 9.72
CA TYR A 164 -0.70 -13.14 10.85
C TYR A 164 -1.54 -11.95 10.43
N LEU A 165 -1.11 -11.21 9.40
CA LEU A 165 -1.89 -10.12 8.83
C LEU A 165 -3.27 -10.59 8.36
N LEU A 166 -3.31 -11.66 7.58
CA LEU A 166 -4.57 -12.23 7.07
C LEU A 166 -5.44 -12.79 8.20
N LYS A 167 -4.85 -13.50 9.18
CA LYS A 167 -5.57 -14.00 10.33
C LYS A 167 -6.22 -12.88 11.14
N THR A 168 -5.48 -11.83 11.48
CA THR A 168 -5.98 -10.68 12.22
C THR A 168 -7.12 -9.98 11.48
N LEU A 169 -6.94 -9.73 10.17
CA LEU A 169 -7.95 -9.05 9.36
C LEU A 169 -9.22 -9.87 9.11
N LEU A 170 -9.08 -11.18 8.97
CA LEU A 170 -10.23 -12.07 8.69
C LEU A 170 -10.97 -12.47 9.98
N TRP A 171 -10.24 -12.65 11.10
CA TRP A 171 -10.79 -13.19 12.33
C TRP A 171 -11.28 -12.13 13.31
N GLU A 172 -10.52 -11.07 13.58
CA GLU A 172 -10.90 -10.05 14.58
C GLU A 172 -12.15 -9.25 14.24
N GLY A 173 -12.48 -9.13 12.97
CA GLY A 173 -13.77 -8.54 12.56
C GLY A 173 -15.01 -9.32 12.97
N THR A 174 -14.84 -10.56 13.48
CA THR A 174 -15.93 -11.42 13.95
C THR A 174 -16.11 -11.34 15.46
N VAL A 175 -15.02 -11.15 16.21
CA VAL A 175 -15.02 -11.16 17.69
C VAL A 175 -15.57 -9.86 18.30
N ALA A 176 -15.41 -8.73 17.61
CA ALA A 176 -15.96 -7.45 18.07
C ALA A 176 -17.50 -7.41 18.13
N LYS A 177 -18.19 -8.34 17.49
CA LYS A 177 -19.67 -8.46 17.55
C LYS A 177 -20.18 -9.19 18.79
N VAL A 178 -19.35 -9.95 19.49
CA VAL A 178 -19.79 -10.80 20.62
C VAL A 178 -19.79 -10.06 21.96
N LYS A 179 -19.15 -8.90 22.07
CA LYS A 179 -19.02 -8.13 23.33
C LYS A 179 -20.10 -7.06 23.57
N HIS A 180 -21.10 -6.95 22.69
CA HIS A 180 -22.21 -5.98 22.84
C HIS A 180 -23.59 -6.66 22.92
N HIS A 181 -23.69 -7.81 23.59
CA HIS A 181 -24.95 -8.38 24.06
C HIS A 181 -24.88 -8.63 25.56
#